data_4b76887b824d7711d5695a4d3892436d
#
_entry.id   4b76887b824d7711d5695a4d3892436d
#
_cell.length_a   1.000
_cell.length_b   1.000
_cell.length_c   1.000
_cell.angle_alpha   90.00
_cell.angle_beta   90.00
_cell.angle_gamma   90.00
#
_symmetry.space_group_name_H-M   'P 1'
#
loop_
_entity.id
_entity.type
_entity.pdbx_description
1 polymer ?
#
loop_
_entity_poly.entity_id
_entity_poly.type
_entity_poly.pdbx_seq_one_letter_code
_entity_poly.pdbx_strand_id
1 'polypeptide(L)'
;LLDELLASIGIPRADVYITNIVKDRPPENRDPFPDEIALYAPFLDRQIEAIKPKVIATLGRFSMQYVMNRYGLDFELDSISKIHGQVFETEMPWGDKIKIVPLYHPAAAIYNQHLKETLKKDFEVMKSFVASK
;
A
#
# COMPACT_ATOMS: atom_id res chain seq x y z
N LEU A 1 -7.46 10.78 8.47
CA LEU A 1 -6.87 11.22 7.20
C LEU A 1 -7.07 10.22 6.07
N LEU A 2 -6.86 8.92 6.32
CA LEU A 2 -7.05 7.91 5.28
C LEU A 2 -8.48 7.88 4.77
N ASP A 3 -9.46 7.96 5.66
CA ASP A 3 -10.88 7.98 5.28
C ASP A 3 -11.19 9.21 4.41
N GLU A 4 -10.60 10.35 4.74
CA GLU A 4 -10.76 11.57 3.96
C GLU A 4 -10.17 11.42 2.55
N LEU A 5 -9.00 10.79 2.45
CA LEU A 5 -8.35 10.56 1.16
C LEU A 5 -9.16 9.60 0.28
N LEU A 6 -9.69 8.54 0.87
CA LEU A 6 -10.56 7.60 0.14
C LEU A 6 -11.84 8.28 -0.32
N ALA A 7 -12.45 9.07 0.54
CA ALA A 7 -13.65 9.81 0.18
C ALA A 7 -13.40 10.80 -0.96
N SER A 8 -12.22 11.42 -1.02
CA SER A 8 -11.87 12.38 -2.05
C SER A 8 -11.84 11.77 -3.46
N ILE A 9 -11.62 10.48 -3.56
CA ILE A 9 -11.62 9.76 -4.85
C ILE A 9 -12.86 8.89 -5.04
N GLY A 10 -13.87 9.08 -4.18
CA GLY A 10 -15.15 8.40 -4.33
C GLY A 10 -15.19 6.94 -3.86
N ILE A 11 -14.28 6.54 -2.99
CA ILE A 11 -14.21 5.18 -2.47
C ILE A 11 -14.59 5.18 -1.00
N PRO A 12 -15.74 4.58 -0.62
CA PRO A 12 -16.07 4.42 0.80
C PRO A 12 -15.10 3.49 1.51
N ARG A 13 -14.85 3.76 2.78
CA ARG A 13 -14.01 2.90 3.62
C ARG A 13 -14.47 1.44 3.60
N ALA A 14 -15.78 1.21 3.47
CA ALA A 14 -16.35 -0.13 3.44
C ALA A 14 -15.98 -0.93 2.17
N ASP A 15 -15.55 -0.25 1.11
CA ASP A 15 -15.20 -0.91 -0.16
C ASP A 15 -13.72 -1.31 -0.23
N VAL A 16 -12.95 -1.05 0.81
CA VAL A 16 -11.53 -1.41 0.86
C VAL A 16 -11.25 -2.33 2.04
N TYR A 17 -10.25 -3.19 1.86
CA TYR A 17 -9.73 -4.01 2.94
C TYR A 17 -8.40 -3.42 3.38
N ILE A 18 -8.30 -3.04 4.65
CA ILE A 18 -7.08 -2.46 5.20
C ILE A 18 -6.48 -3.44 6.20
N THR A 19 -5.21 -3.74 6.00
CA THR A 19 -4.47 -4.64 6.88
C THR A 19 -3.05 -4.12 7.07
N ASN A 20 -2.35 -4.70 8.03
CA ASN A 20 -0.95 -4.37 8.30
C ASN A 20 -0.08 -5.58 8.01
N ILE A 21 1.15 -5.31 7.56
CA ILE A 21 2.14 -6.37 7.35
C ILE A 21 2.54 -7.02 8.68
N VAL A 22 2.51 -6.27 9.78
CA VAL A 22 2.72 -6.76 11.14
C VAL A 22 1.44 -6.53 11.92
N LYS A 23 0.83 -7.62 12.43
CA LYS A 23 -0.46 -7.53 13.13
C LYS A 23 -0.34 -6.82 14.48
N ASP A 24 0.76 -7.05 15.19
CA ASP A 24 1.02 -6.40 16.46
C ASP A 24 2.00 -5.26 16.24
N ARG A 25 1.67 -4.10 16.77
CA ARG A 25 2.53 -2.94 16.66
C ARG A 25 3.79 -3.15 17.50
N PRO A 26 4.99 -3.02 16.95
CA PRO A 26 6.21 -3.14 17.73
C PRO A 26 6.28 -2.10 18.84
N PRO A 27 6.87 -2.43 19.99
CA PRO A 27 7.06 -1.47 21.08
C PRO A 27 7.81 -0.22 20.61
N GLU A 28 7.50 0.92 21.20
CA GLU A 28 8.18 2.19 20.94
C GLU A 28 8.00 2.71 19.51
N ASN A 29 7.00 2.20 18.78
CA ASN A 29 6.73 2.60 17.40
C ASN A 29 7.95 2.43 16.48
N ARG A 30 8.86 1.55 16.84
CA ARG A 30 10.04 1.28 16.01
C ARG A 30 9.66 0.56 14.73
N ASP A 31 10.59 0.58 13.77
CA ASP A 31 10.44 -0.16 12.53
C ASP A 31 10.37 -1.68 12.82
N PRO A 32 9.54 -2.44 12.11
CA PRO A 32 9.50 -3.90 12.28
C PRO A 32 10.83 -4.53 11.87
N PHE A 33 11.31 -5.48 12.67
CA PHE A 33 12.48 -6.26 12.29
C PHE A 33 12.13 -7.29 11.22
N PRO A 34 13.11 -7.74 10.41
CA PRO A 34 12.85 -8.74 9.37
C PRO A 34 12.20 -10.03 9.88
N ASP A 35 12.55 -10.49 11.07
CA ASP A 35 11.95 -11.68 11.66
C ASP A 35 10.49 -11.46 12.07
N GLU A 36 10.13 -10.25 12.48
CA GLU A 36 8.74 -9.90 12.76
C GLU A 36 7.92 -9.91 11.47
N ILE A 37 8.46 -9.37 10.39
CA ILE A 37 7.81 -9.39 9.09
C ILE A 37 7.63 -10.84 8.62
N ALA A 38 8.66 -11.67 8.75
CA ALA A 38 8.60 -13.08 8.36
C ALA A 38 7.54 -13.86 9.13
N LEU A 39 7.27 -13.49 10.38
CA LEU A 39 6.25 -14.15 11.19
C LEU A 39 4.84 -13.86 10.68
N TYR A 40 4.56 -12.62 10.27
CA TYR A 40 3.21 -12.19 9.90
C TYR A 40 2.96 -12.21 8.38
N ALA A 41 4.01 -12.22 7.56
CA ALA A 41 3.87 -12.17 6.11
C ALA A 41 2.99 -13.28 5.52
N PRO A 42 3.05 -14.55 5.98
CA PRO A 42 2.17 -15.59 5.45
C PRO A 42 0.68 -15.30 5.66
N PHE A 43 0.33 -14.60 6.73
CA PHE A 43 -1.05 -14.20 6.97
C PHE A 43 -1.50 -13.15 5.96
N LEU A 44 -0.66 -12.16 5.69
CA LEU A 44 -0.94 -11.15 4.68
C LEU A 44 -1.08 -11.76 3.30
N ASP A 45 -0.18 -12.65 2.92
CA ASP A 45 -0.23 -13.33 1.62
C ASP A 45 -1.54 -14.09 1.44
N ARG A 46 -2.00 -14.78 2.49
CA ARG A 46 -3.28 -15.50 2.44
C ARG A 46 -4.48 -14.57 2.32
N GLN A 47 -4.43 -13.42 2.99
CA GLN A 47 -5.48 -12.42 2.88
C GLN A 47 -5.56 -11.86 1.45
N ILE A 48 -4.42 -11.54 0.87
CA ILE A 48 -4.37 -11.04 -0.50
C ILE A 48 -4.89 -12.09 -1.49
N GLU A 49 -4.49 -13.35 -1.33
CA GLU A 49 -4.96 -14.44 -2.17
C GLU A 49 -6.48 -14.65 -2.06
N ALA A 50 -7.02 -14.55 -0.85
CA ALA A 50 -8.45 -14.72 -0.62
C ALA A 50 -9.28 -13.58 -1.23
N ILE A 51 -8.78 -12.36 -1.13
CA ILE A 51 -9.48 -11.16 -1.63
C ILE A 51 -9.31 -11.01 -3.13
N LYS A 52 -8.17 -11.38 -3.68
CA LYS A 52 -7.80 -11.21 -5.09
C LYS A 52 -8.06 -9.78 -5.56
N PRO A 53 -7.38 -8.79 -4.95
CA PRO A 53 -7.63 -7.40 -5.28
C PRO A 53 -7.12 -7.07 -6.67
N LYS A 54 -7.71 -6.05 -7.29
CA LYS A 54 -7.24 -5.51 -8.58
C LYS A 54 -6.17 -4.44 -8.38
N VAL A 55 -6.17 -3.81 -7.22
CA VAL A 55 -5.22 -2.75 -6.86
C VAL A 55 -4.77 -2.98 -5.43
N ILE A 56 -3.46 -2.91 -5.22
CA ILE A 56 -2.87 -2.90 -3.88
C ILE A 56 -2.19 -1.54 -3.71
N ALA A 57 -2.65 -0.76 -2.74
CA ALA A 57 -1.98 0.46 -2.34
C ALA A 57 -1.18 0.17 -1.08
N THR A 58 0.14 0.37 -1.14
CA THR A 58 1.00 0.18 0.01
C THR A 58 1.18 1.49 0.73
N LEU A 59 1.06 1.48 2.07
CA LEU A 59 1.19 2.67 2.89
C LEU A 59 2.50 2.61 3.67
N GLY A 60 3.46 3.45 3.28
CA GLY A 60 4.77 3.50 3.89
C GLY A 60 5.78 2.57 3.23
N ARG A 61 7.05 2.78 3.58
CA ARG A 61 8.17 2.10 2.91
C ARG A 61 8.23 0.60 3.19
N PHE A 62 7.82 0.16 4.37
CA PHE A 62 7.91 -1.28 4.71
C PHE A 62 6.91 -2.10 3.93
N SER A 63 5.67 -1.65 3.86
CA SER A 63 4.65 -2.31 3.04
C SER A 63 5.05 -2.33 1.58
N MET A 64 5.57 -1.21 1.08
CA MET A 64 6.07 -1.10 -0.29
C MET A 64 7.16 -2.12 -0.58
N GLN A 65 8.18 -2.17 0.27
CA GLN A 65 9.30 -3.10 0.09
C GLN A 65 8.83 -4.55 0.11
N TYR A 66 7.98 -4.90 1.07
CA TYR A 66 7.49 -6.27 1.18
C TYR A 66 6.69 -6.67 -0.06
N VAL A 67 5.69 -5.87 -0.43
CA VAL A 67 4.79 -6.21 -1.53
C VAL A 67 5.55 -6.25 -2.86
N MET A 68 6.39 -5.28 -3.12
CA MET A 68 7.15 -5.24 -4.38
C MET A 68 8.14 -6.41 -4.48
N ASN A 69 8.83 -6.73 -3.39
CA ASN A 69 9.74 -7.89 -3.40
C ASN A 69 8.96 -9.20 -3.55
N ARG A 70 7.84 -9.32 -2.86
CA ARG A 70 7.05 -10.56 -2.85
C ARG A 70 6.44 -10.87 -4.22
N TYR A 71 6.05 -9.86 -4.98
CA TYR A 71 5.31 -10.03 -6.22
C TYR A 71 6.10 -9.64 -7.47
N GLY A 72 7.42 -9.76 -7.41
CA GLY A 72 8.26 -9.69 -8.60
C GLY A 72 8.61 -8.30 -9.11
N LEU A 73 8.47 -7.27 -8.27
CA LEU A 73 8.80 -5.89 -8.63
C LEU A 73 10.07 -5.39 -7.95
N ASP A 74 10.90 -6.29 -7.43
CA ASP A 74 12.12 -5.94 -6.73
C ASP A 74 13.10 -5.13 -7.59
N PHE A 75 13.12 -5.35 -8.89
CA PHE A 75 13.98 -4.60 -9.80
C PHE A 75 13.51 -3.15 -10.02
N GLU A 76 12.27 -2.83 -9.69
CA GLU A 76 11.73 -1.47 -9.77
C GLU A 76 11.68 -0.78 -8.43
N LEU A 77 12.04 -1.48 -7.36
CA LEU A 77 12.01 -0.95 -6.00
C LEU A 77 13.04 0.14 -5.82
N ASP A 78 12.61 1.27 -5.29
CA ASP A 78 13.46 2.40 -4.95
C ASP A 78 12.92 3.04 -3.67
N SER A 79 13.51 4.15 -3.23
CA SER A 79 13.01 4.85 -2.05
C SER A 79 11.60 5.38 -2.30
N ILE A 80 10.81 5.45 -1.24
CA ILE A 80 9.42 5.91 -1.38
C ILE A 80 9.33 7.33 -1.89
N SER A 81 10.32 8.16 -1.58
CA SER A 81 10.35 9.53 -2.10
C SER A 81 10.47 9.59 -3.62
N LYS A 82 11.00 8.54 -4.24
CA LYS A 82 11.16 8.49 -5.70
C LYS A 82 9.99 7.82 -6.40
N ILE A 83 9.36 6.81 -5.80
CA ILE A 83 8.37 6.00 -6.49
C ILE A 83 6.94 6.14 -5.97
N HIS A 84 6.72 6.98 -4.94
CA HIS A 84 5.36 7.19 -4.45
C HIS A 84 4.44 7.72 -5.57
N GLY A 85 3.21 7.24 -5.59
CA GLY A 85 2.23 7.67 -6.60
C GLY A 85 2.41 7.05 -7.98
N GLN A 86 3.46 6.27 -8.22
CA GLN A 86 3.63 5.56 -9.49
C GLN A 86 2.80 4.28 -9.49
N VAL A 87 2.38 3.86 -10.68
CA VAL A 87 1.57 2.65 -10.85
C VAL A 87 2.44 1.56 -11.45
N PHE A 88 2.59 0.46 -10.73
CA PHE A 88 3.33 -0.71 -11.21
C PHE A 88 2.34 -1.85 -11.48
N GLU A 89 2.55 -2.58 -12.56
CA GLU A 89 1.74 -3.75 -12.86
C GLU A 89 2.54 -5.03 -12.60
N THR A 90 1.88 -6.02 -12.05
CA THR A 90 2.47 -7.33 -11.85
C THR A 90 1.43 -8.43 -12.01
N GLU A 91 1.88 -9.64 -12.32
CA GLU A 91 1.03 -10.80 -12.38
C GLU A 91 1.08 -11.54 -11.04
N MET A 92 -0.08 -11.82 -10.49
CA MET A 92 -0.19 -12.53 -9.21
C MET A 92 -0.05 -14.05 -9.42
N PRO A 93 0.29 -14.81 -8.35
CA PRO A 93 0.45 -16.26 -8.48
C PRO A 93 -0.76 -17.00 -9.06
N TRP A 94 -1.96 -16.44 -8.93
CA TRP A 94 -3.19 -17.03 -9.50
C TRP A 94 -3.51 -16.54 -10.91
N GLY A 95 -2.60 -15.78 -11.54
CA GLY A 95 -2.67 -15.42 -12.95
C GLY A 95 -3.23 -14.05 -13.28
N ASP A 96 -3.85 -13.36 -12.34
CA ASP A 96 -4.40 -12.03 -12.59
C ASP A 96 -3.30 -10.96 -12.61
N LYS A 97 -3.44 -10.00 -13.49
CA LYS A 97 -2.59 -8.80 -13.47
C LYS A 97 -3.24 -7.75 -12.58
N ILE A 98 -2.45 -7.21 -11.65
CA ILE A 98 -2.92 -6.17 -10.74
C ILE A 98 -2.00 -4.96 -10.77
N LYS A 99 -2.50 -3.86 -10.20
CA LYS A 99 -1.71 -2.63 -10.05
C LYS A 99 -1.29 -2.47 -8.61
N ILE A 100 -0.04 -2.05 -8.41
CA ILE A 100 0.52 -1.75 -7.09
C ILE A 100 0.93 -0.28 -7.09
N VAL A 101 0.46 0.47 -6.10
CA VAL A 101 0.72 1.90 -5.99
C VAL A 101 1.34 2.18 -4.62
N PRO A 102 2.65 2.50 -4.58
CA PRO A 102 3.28 2.92 -3.32
C PRO A 102 2.81 4.31 -2.90
N LEU A 103 2.50 4.47 -1.63
CA LEU A 103 2.05 5.74 -1.07
C LEU A 103 2.78 5.98 0.25
N TYR A 104 2.91 7.25 0.63
CA TYR A 104 3.34 7.59 1.98
C TYR A 104 2.33 7.12 3.01
N HIS A 105 2.80 6.74 4.18
CA HIS A 105 1.90 6.38 5.26
C HIS A 105 1.16 7.65 5.73
N PRO A 106 -0.18 7.60 5.88
CA PRO A 106 -0.94 8.77 6.32
C PRO A 106 -0.46 9.36 7.65
N ALA A 107 0.03 8.52 8.55
CA ALA A 107 0.56 8.98 9.84
C ALA A 107 1.75 9.94 9.67
N ALA A 108 2.56 9.78 8.62
CA ALA A 108 3.67 10.68 8.35
C ALA A 108 3.21 12.06 7.91
N ALA A 109 1.99 12.17 7.41
CA ALA A 109 1.44 13.42 6.89
C ALA A 109 0.61 14.21 7.91
N ILE A 110 0.34 13.66 9.10
CA ILE A 110 -0.54 14.30 10.09
C ILE A 110 -0.07 15.71 10.44
N TYR A 111 1.23 15.89 10.63
CA TYR A 111 1.81 17.18 11.02
C TYR A 111 2.59 17.84 9.90
N ASN A 112 2.41 17.41 8.66
CA ASN A 112 3.16 17.92 7.51
C ASN A 112 2.20 18.22 6.37
N GLN A 113 1.88 19.48 6.17
CA GLN A 113 0.92 19.92 5.15
C GLN A 113 1.41 19.59 3.74
N HIS A 114 2.70 19.68 3.49
CA HIS A 114 3.25 19.34 2.17
C HIS A 114 3.04 17.85 1.83
N LEU A 115 3.26 16.98 2.81
CA LEU A 115 3.00 15.55 2.62
C LEU A 115 1.52 15.25 2.45
N LYS A 116 0.64 15.98 3.13
CA LYS A 116 -0.81 15.83 2.92
C LYS A 116 -1.20 16.13 1.48
N GLU A 117 -0.67 17.21 0.92
CA GLU A 117 -0.95 17.59 -0.46
C GLU A 117 -0.38 16.56 -1.44
N THR A 118 0.83 16.09 -1.20
CA THR A 118 1.46 15.04 -2.00
C THR A 118 0.60 13.76 -1.97
N LEU A 119 0.14 13.37 -0.79
CA LEU A 119 -0.69 12.18 -0.61
C LEU A 119 -2.03 12.32 -1.35
N LYS A 120 -2.64 13.50 -1.31
CA LYS A 120 -3.86 13.76 -2.06
C LYS A 120 -3.65 13.59 -3.57
N LYS A 121 -2.56 14.11 -4.10
CA LYS A 121 -2.23 13.96 -5.52
C LYS A 121 -2.01 12.50 -5.89
N ASP A 122 -1.33 11.74 -5.04
CA ASP A 122 -1.10 10.32 -5.28
C ASP A 122 -2.41 9.52 -5.27
N PHE A 123 -3.34 9.86 -4.38
CA PHE A 123 -4.66 9.25 -4.37
C PHE A 123 -5.46 9.57 -5.63
N GLU A 124 -5.31 10.77 -6.18
CA GLU A 124 -5.96 11.12 -7.43
C GLU A 124 -5.46 10.27 -8.60
N VAL A 125 -4.19 9.85 -8.58
CA VAL A 125 -3.68 8.92 -9.59
C VAL A 125 -4.48 7.62 -9.59
N MET A 126 -4.84 7.12 -8.42
CA MET A 126 -5.63 5.89 -8.30
C MET A 126 -7.06 6.05 -8.77
N LYS A 127 -7.62 7.26 -8.71
CA LYS A 127 -9.00 7.52 -9.09
C LYS A 127 -9.32 7.06 -10.50
N SER A 128 -8.37 7.23 -11.42
CA SER A 128 -8.60 6.95 -12.83
C SER A 128 -8.85 5.46 -13.13
N PHE A 129 -8.28 4.54 -12.34
CA PHE A 129 -8.48 3.11 -12.55
C PHE A 129 -9.33 2.44 -11.49
N VAL A 130 -9.49 3.03 -10.31
CA VAL A 130 -10.39 2.51 -9.29
C VAL A 130 -11.85 2.82 -9.66
N ALA A 131 -12.11 4.00 -10.18
CA ALA A 131 -13.45 4.41 -10.57
C ALA A 131 -13.98 3.66 -11.81
N SER A 132 -13.13 2.97 -12.55
CA SER A 132 -13.49 2.25 -13.77
C SER A 132 -13.92 0.81 -13.53
N LYS A 133 -14.28 0.45 -12.33
CA LYS A 133 -14.74 -0.89 -12.00
C LYS A 133 -15.91 -1.35 -12.87
#